data_e0e5c588cba23c79fad73f56d7c11490
#
_entry.id   e0e5c588cba23c79fad73f56d7c11490
#
_cell.length_a   1.000
_cell.length_b   1.000
_cell.length_c   1.000
_cell.angle_alpha   90.00
_cell.angle_beta   90.00
_cell.angle_gamma   90.00
#
_symmetry.space_group_name_H-M   'P 1'
#
loop_
_entity.id
_entity.type
_entity.pdbx_description
1 polymer ?
#
loop_
_entity_poly.entity_id
_entity_poly.type
_entity_poly.pdbx_seq_one_letter_code
_entity_poly.pdbx_strand_id
1 'polypeptide(L)'
;LRLQHDELRTIAASPLASRALDLITVARDRTGLMYVDGQYRETLTSGMHAFWKGLSEVKVVEVDLREAIVDITGQDLMTADKVTLRINATVTWRVTDARRAVTFTEDLRQTLYREAQLLLRSIIGARELDVFLSEKGAVSRELGDGLKERAEQLGLAITSVGIRDVILPGEMKELMNRVTEAKKAAEANLIARREETAAMRSQANTARLLAENPTLMRLREL
;
A
#
# COMPACT_ATOMS: atom_id res chain seq x y z
N LEU A 1 36.75 -9.47 21.76
CA LEU A 1 35.66 -8.73 22.41
C LEU A 1 34.47 -9.62 22.71
N ARG A 2 34.00 -10.42 21.74
CA ARG A 2 32.83 -11.31 21.87
C ARG A 2 33.21 -12.67 22.42
N LEU A 3 32.52 -13.11 23.46
CA LEU A 3 32.62 -14.48 23.97
C LEU A 3 31.77 -15.41 23.12
N GLN A 4 32.39 -16.42 22.51
CA GLN A 4 31.72 -17.51 21.79
C GLN A 4 31.86 -18.79 22.57
N HIS A 5 30.74 -19.35 23.05
CA HIS A 5 30.72 -20.59 23.80
C HIS A 5 29.35 -21.27 23.63
N ASP A 6 29.33 -22.59 23.48
CA ASP A 6 28.10 -23.35 23.27
C ASP A 6 27.12 -23.24 24.45
N GLU A 7 27.66 -23.11 25.68
CA GLU A 7 26.87 -22.97 26.90
C GLU A 7 26.79 -21.52 27.40
N LEU A 8 26.67 -20.57 26.50
CA LEU A 8 26.63 -19.14 26.85
C LEU A 8 25.55 -18.80 27.87
N ARG A 9 24.39 -19.49 27.81
CA ARG A 9 23.29 -19.32 28.76
C ARG A 9 23.66 -19.72 30.17
N THR A 10 24.40 -20.82 30.33
CA THR A 10 24.86 -21.33 31.63
C THR A 10 25.89 -20.38 32.23
N ILE A 11 26.82 -19.88 31.40
CA ILE A 11 27.80 -18.87 31.80
C ILE A 11 27.11 -17.58 32.23
N ALA A 12 26.12 -17.11 31.46
CA ALA A 12 25.37 -15.88 31.73
C ALA A 12 24.58 -15.95 33.06
N ALA A 13 24.16 -17.13 33.49
CA ALA A 13 23.47 -17.34 34.77
C ALA A 13 24.41 -17.26 35.99
N SER A 14 25.72 -17.25 35.80
CA SER A 14 26.71 -17.11 36.89
C SER A 14 26.71 -15.70 37.46
N PRO A 15 26.77 -15.49 38.78
CA PRO A 15 26.93 -14.18 39.40
C PRO A 15 28.18 -13.42 38.96
N LEU A 16 29.22 -14.14 38.52
CA LEU A 16 30.47 -13.56 38.02
C LEU A 16 30.31 -13.00 36.61
N ALA A 17 29.40 -13.57 35.80
CA ALA A 17 29.17 -13.10 34.43
C ALA A 17 28.74 -11.65 34.37
N SER A 18 27.85 -11.22 35.25
CA SER A 18 27.35 -9.85 35.31
C SER A 18 28.44 -8.79 35.62
N ARG A 19 29.54 -9.20 36.26
CA ARG A 19 30.71 -8.34 36.55
C ARG A 19 31.66 -8.23 35.37
N ALA A 20 31.80 -9.31 34.61
CA ALA A 20 32.85 -9.43 33.56
C ALA A 20 32.28 -9.25 32.14
N LEU A 21 30.96 -9.46 31.93
CA LEU A 21 30.32 -9.51 30.61
C LEU A 21 29.15 -8.55 30.52
N ASP A 22 29.05 -7.88 29.38
CA ASP A 22 27.82 -7.26 28.91
C ASP A 22 27.02 -8.26 28.09
N LEU A 23 25.83 -8.59 28.60
CA LEU A 23 24.92 -9.54 27.96
C LEU A 23 23.87 -8.79 27.19
N ILE A 24 23.85 -9.01 25.86
CA ILE A 24 22.89 -8.38 24.96
C ILE A 24 22.09 -9.49 24.30
N THR A 25 20.76 -9.39 24.39
CA THR A 25 19.85 -10.34 23.73
C THR A 25 19.14 -9.66 22.59
N VAL A 26 19.39 -10.13 21.37
CA VAL A 26 18.69 -9.69 20.16
C VAL A 26 17.43 -10.55 20.01
N ALA A 27 16.27 -9.90 19.92
CA ALA A 27 14.99 -10.60 19.78
C ALA A 27 14.91 -11.39 18.47
N ARG A 28 13.98 -12.37 18.41
CA ARG A 28 13.87 -13.31 17.28
C ARG A 28 13.62 -12.63 15.93
N ASP A 29 12.81 -11.57 15.94
CA ASP A 29 12.39 -10.86 14.74
C ASP A 29 13.21 -9.58 14.49
N ARG A 30 14.38 -9.48 15.15
CA ARG A 30 15.27 -8.34 15.07
C ARG A 30 16.68 -8.76 14.67
N THR A 31 17.42 -7.79 14.22
CA THR A 31 18.87 -7.90 14.03
C THR A 31 19.56 -6.81 14.83
N GLY A 32 20.75 -7.07 15.33
CA GLY A 32 21.56 -6.12 16.09
C GLY A 32 22.72 -5.60 15.25
N LEU A 33 22.86 -4.29 15.16
CA LEU A 33 24.07 -3.67 14.58
C LEU A 33 25.04 -3.34 15.70
N MET A 34 26.17 -4.03 15.73
CA MET A 34 27.18 -3.83 16.76
C MET A 34 28.17 -2.73 16.37
N TYR A 35 28.31 -1.78 17.26
CA TYR A 35 29.30 -0.71 17.21
C TYR A 35 30.29 -0.88 18.34
N VAL A 36 31.58 -0.71 18.04
CA VAL A 36 32.67 -0.72 19.02
C VAL A 36 33.39 0.61 18.91
N ASP A 37 33.42 1.34 20.01
CA ASP A 37 34.01 2.69 20.06
C ASP A 37 33.45 3.61 18.95
N GLY A 38 32.13 3.53 18.71
CA GLY A 38 31.43 4.29 17.69
C GLY A 38 31.55 3.76 16.27
N GLN A 39 32.36 2.74 16.00
CA GLN A 39 32.52 2.15 14.68
C GLN A 39 31.69 0.88 14.49
N TYR A 40 30.97 0.78 13.38
CA TYR A 40 30.28 -0.45 13.00
C TYR A 40 31.28 -1.61 12.84
N ARG A 41 30.99 -2.76 13.44
CA ARG A 41 31.82 -3.97 13.37
C ARG A 41 31.14 -5.11 12.67
N GLU A 42 29.99 -5.53 13.16
CA GLU A 42 29.26 -6.67 12.60
C GLU A 42 27.74 -6.57 12.83
N THR A 43 26.99 -7.37 12.08
CA THR A 43 25.56 -7.56 12.29
C THR A 43 25.35 -8.83 13.10
N LEU A 44 24.63 -8.68 14.24
CA LEU A 44 24.32 -9.77 15.14
C LEU A 44 22.98 -10.41 14.77
N THR A 45 22.97 -11.72 14.67
CA THR A 45 21.72 -12.49 14.52
C THR A 45 20.92 -12.52 15.82
N SER A 46 19.66 -12.94 15.75
CA SER A 46 18.84 -13.16 16.94
C SER A 46 19.51 -14.17 17.90
N GLY A 47 19.45 -13.86 19.18
CA GLY A 47 20.04 -14.68 20.24
C GLY A 47 20.77 -13.87 21.29
N MET A 48 21.43 -14.58 22.21
CA MET A 48 22.23 -13.99 23.27
C MET A 48 23.67 -13.81 22.83
N HIS A 49 24.20 -12.63 23.06
CA HIS A 49 25.59 -12.26 22.78
C HIS A 49 26.24 -11.73 24.06
N ALA A 50 27.49 -12.11 24.30
CA ALA A 50 28.24 -11.67 25.47
C ALA A 50 29.54 -11.00 25.04
N PHE A 51 29.84 -9.87 25.66
CA PHE A 51 31.01 -9.06 25.37
C PHE A 51 31.78 -8.78 26.67
N TRP A 52 33.12 -8.82 26.62
CA TRP A 52 33.95 -8.51 27.77
C TRP A 52 33.86 -7.03 28.13
N LYS A 53 33.54 -6.74 29.39
CA LYS A 53 33.53 -5.38 29.95
C LYS A 53 34.90 -4.79 30.05
N GLY A 54 34.98 -3.47 29.91
CA GLY A 54 36.19 -2.72 30.19
C GLY A 54 37.27 -2.74 29.11
N LEU A 55 37.03 -3.46 27.98
CA LEU A 55 37.98 -3.51 26.86
C LEU A 55 37.67 -2.43 25.80
N SER A 56 36.39 -2.17 25.55
CA SER A 56 35.88 -1.20 24.57
C SER A 56 34.42 -0.91 24.87
N GLU A 57 33.91 0.22 24.40
CA GLU A 57 32.50 0.54 24.47
C GLU A 57 31.72 -0.23 23.36
N VAL A 58 30.91 -1.18 23.76
CA VAL A 58 30.05 -1.95 22.84
C VAL A 58 28.63 -1.42 22.89
N LYS A 59 28.12 -0.93 21.75
CA LYS A 59 26.73 -0.50 21.58
C LYS A 59 26.06 -1.36 20.52
N VAL A 60 24.88 -1.88 20.81
CA VAL A 60 24.07 -2.62 19.84
C VAL A 60 22.78 -1.87 19.57
N VAL A 61 22.52 -1.58 18.31
CA VAL A 61 21.29 -0.96 17.82
C VAL A 61 20.43 -2.07 17.22
N GLU A 62 19.28 -2.34 17.84
CA GLU A 62 18.35 -3.34 17.33
C GLU A 62 17.46 -2.75 16.25
N VAL A 63 17.27 -3.50 15.17
CA VAL A 63 16.41 -3.16 14.03
C VAL A 63 15.36 -4.25 13.88
N ASP A 64 14.09 -3.86 13.85
CA ASP A 64 12.95 -4.75 13.61
C ASP A 64 12.87 -5.11 12.13
N LEU A 65 12.79 -6.41 11.81
CA LEU A 65 12.73 -6.92 10.44
C LEU A 65 11.30 -7.25 9.99
N ARG A 66 10.32 -7.10 10.88
CA ARG A 66 8.91 -7.33 10.57
C ARG A 66 8.36 -6.25 9.66
N GLU A 67 7.26 -6.57 9.03
CA GLU A 67 6.52 -5.58 8.26
C GLU A 67 5.95 -4.48 9.16
N ALA A 68 6.11 -3.25 8.71
CA ALA A 68 5.57 -2.06 9.34
C ALA A 68 4.68 -1.31 8.35
N ILE A 69 3.74 -0.55 8.88
CA ILE A 69 2.79 0.22 8.09
C ILE A 69 3.00 1.70 8.37
N VAL A 70 3.01 2.48 7.30
CA VAL A 70 2.89 3.94 7.36
C VAL A 70 1.61 4.38 6.69
N ASP A 71 0.75 5.08 7.45
CA ASP A 71 -0.47 5.68 6.94
C ASP A 71 -0.18 7.13 6.52
N ILE A 72 -0.47 7.42 5.26
CA ILE A 72 -0.39 8.76 4.68
C ILE A 72 -1.81 9.32 4.74
N THR A 73 -2.09 10.12 5.77
CA THR A 73 -3.45 10.57 6.08
C THR A 73 -3.66 12.04 5.77
N GLY A 74 -4.89 12.37 5.36
CA GLY A 74 -5.39 13.75 5.31
C GLY A 74 -4.68 14.67 4.33
N GLN A 75 -4.13 14.13 3.23
CA GLN A 75 -3.48 14.96 2.23
C GLN A 75 -4.53 15.67 1.37
N ASP A 76 -4.60 17.01 1.49
CA ASP A 76 -5.38 17.83 0.57
C ASP A 76 -4.54 18.01 -0.71
N LEU A 77 -5.01 17.43 -1.80
CA LEU A 77 -4.34 17.42 -3.10
C LEU A 77 -5.25 18.02 -4.15
N MET A 78 -4.63 18.63 -5.17
CA MET A 78 -5.34 19.22 -6.30
C MET A 78 -5.02 18.42 -7.56
N THR A 79 -6.04 18.01 -8.29
CA THR A 79 -5.95 17.35 -9.60
C THR A 79 -5.59 18.34 -10.70
N ALA A 80 -5.28 17.86 -11.91
CA ALA A 80 -4.97 18.68 -13.07
C ALA A 80 -6.12 19.62 -13.46
N ASP A 81 -7.37 19.18 -13.30
CA ASP A 81 -8.60 19.93 -13.51
C ASP A 81 -9.00 20.82 -12.31
N LYS A 82 -8.05 21.05 -11.36
CA LYS A 82 -8.18 21.95 -10.21
C LYS A 82 -9.24 21.56 -9.18
N VAL A 83 -9.60 20.31 -9.12
CA VAL A 83 -10.47 19.78 -8.05
C VAL A 83 -9.63 19.42 -6.83
N THR A 84 -9.95 20.00 -5.68
CA THR A 84 -9.33 19.63 -4.41
C THR A 84 -9.99 18.38 -3.85
N LEU A 85 -9.19 17.43 -3.43
CA LEU A 85 -9.67 16.20 -2.80
C LEU A 85 -8.72 15.80 -1.67
N ARG A 86 -9.23 15.02 -0.71
CA ARG A 86 -8.42 14.46 0.38
C ARG A 86 -8.23 12.97 0.17
N ILE A 87 -6.98 12.54 0.25
CA ILE A 87 -6.60 11.13 0.05
C ILE A 87 -5.95 10.58 1.31
N ASN A 88 -6.30 9.35 1.62
CA ASN A 88 -5.59 8.50 2.57
C ASN A 88 -4.99 7.32 1.81
N ALA A 89 -3.69 7.10 2.01
CA ALA A 89 -2.95 5.98 1.42
C ALA A 89 -2.18 5.25 2.51
N THR A 90 -1.88 3.99 2.26
CA THR A 90 -1.13 3.12 3.18
C THR A 90 0.03 2.49 2.44
N VAL A 91 1.20 2.50 3.05
CA VAL A 91 2.42 1.85 2.54
C VAL A 91 2.88 0.82 3.56
N THR A 92 2.96 -0.44 3.15
CA THR A 92 3.54 -1.53 3.96
C THR A 92 4.97 -1.76 3.49
N TRP A 93 5.89 -1.82 4.43
CA TRP A 93 7.32 -1.93 4.16
C TRP A 93 8.01 -2.77 5.23
N ARG A 94 9.20 -3.26 4.92
CA ARG A 94 10.09 -3.96 5.88
C ARG A 94 11.54 -3.60 5.64
N VAL A 95 12.37 -3.78 6.66
CA VAL A 95 13.82 -3.61 6.54
C VAL A 95 14.43 -4.85 5.89
N THR A 96 15.23 -4.65 4.84
CA THR A 96 16.01 -5.69 4.15
C THR A 96 17.49 -5.56 4.41
N ASP A 97 17.97 -4.34 4.61
CA ASP A 97 19.36 -4.03 4.99
C ASP A 97 19.36 -3.10 6.21
N ALA A 98 19.51 -3.70 7.39
CA ALA A 98 19.51 -2.97 8.66
C ALA A 98 20.62 -1.92 8.76
N ARG A 99 21.79 -2.19 8.17
CA ARG A 99 22.92 -1.26 8.20
C ARG A 99 22.59 0.01 7.42
N ARG A 100 22.07 -0.13 6.21
CA ARG A 100 21.62 1.03 5.41
C ARG A 100 20.52 1.79 6.13
N ALA A 101 19.54 1.07 6.65
CA ALA A 101 18.41 1.64 7.35
C ALA A 101 18.80 2.58 8.51
N VAL A 102 19.78 2.20 9.31
CA VAL A 102 20.25 3.02 10.44
C VAL A 102 21.25 4.11 10.02
N THR A 103 22.00 3.90 8.91
CA THR A 103 23.05 4.84 8.50
C THR A 103 22.47 6.06 7.77
N PHE A 104 21.43 5.87 6.96
CA PHE A 104 20.92 6.90 6.06
C PHE A 104 19.87 7.83 6.69
N THR A 105 19.18 7.41 7.73
CA THR A 105 18.14 8.24 8.37
C THR A 105 17.93 7.87 9.83
N GLU A 106 17.59 8.85 10.65
CA GLU A 106 17.19 8.63 12.05
C GLU A 106 15.79 8.03 12.14
N ASP A 107 14.88 8.43 11.25
CA ASP A 107 13.48 7.99 11.23
C ASP A 107 13.07 7.53 9.84
N LEU A 108 13.13 6.22 9.65
CA LEU A 108 12.72 5.53 8.42
C LEU A 108 11.24 5.78 8.08
N ARG A 109 10.39 5.75 9.10
CA ARG A 109 8.94 5.94 8.93
C ARG A 109 8.63 7.34 8.43
N GLN A 110 9.24 8.36 9.03
CA GLN A 110 9.02 9.74 8.63
C GLN A 110 9.60 10.03 7.26
N THR A 111 10.77 9.46 6.93
CA THR A 111 11.39 9.59 5.61
C THR A 111 10.50 8.99 4.54
N LEU A 112 10.03 7.75 4.74
CA LEU A 112 9.13 7.08 3.81
C LEU A 112 7.79 7.82 3.65
N TYR A 113 7.25 8.34 4.75
CA TYR A 113 6.04 9.16 4.75
C TYR A 113 6.18 10.39 3.83
N ARG A 114 7.28 11.14 3.95
CA ARG A 114 7.55 12.33 3.14
C ARG A 114 7.72 12.00 1.66
N GLU A 115 8.48 10.97 1.34
CA GLU A 115 8.68 10.51 -0.04
C GLU A 115 7.35 10.09 -0.67
N ALA A 116 6.55 9.30 0.03
CA ALA A 116 5.24 8.87 -0.44
C ALA A 116 4.27 10.06 -0.62
N GLN A 117 4.31 11.04 0.28
CA GLN A 117 3.50 12.25 0.18
C GLN A 117 3.86 13.08 -1.07
N LEU A 118 5.15 13.27 -1.35
CA LEU A 118 5.61 14.01 -2.53
C LEU A 118 5.24 13.30 -3.83
N LEU A 119 5.45 11.98 -3.89
CA LEU A 119 5.06 11.18 -5.06
C LEU A 119 3.55 11.19 -5.28
N LEU A 120 2.76 10.99 -4.22
CA LEU A 120 1.30 11.01 -4.31
C LEU A 120 0.80 12.37 -4.85
N ARG A 121 1.37 13.47 -4.38
CA ARG A 121 1.04 14.81 -4.88
C ARG A 121 1.36 14.96 -6.36
N SER A 122 2.52 14.49 -6.81
CA SER A 122 2.93 14.54 -8.21
C SER A 122 2.00 13.72 -9.10
N ILE A 123 1.70 12.48 -8.68
CA ILE A 123 0.86 11.54 -9.43
C ILE A 123 -0.57 12.09 -9.60
N ILE A 124 -1.15 12.60 -8.52
CA ILE A 124 -2.52 13.13 -8.53
C ILE A 124 -2.60 14.45 -9.28
N GLY A 125 -1.63 15.35 -9.09
CA GLY A 125 -1.59 16.64 -9.76
C GLY A 125 -1.44 16.55 -11.29
N ALA A 126 -0.96 15.43 -11.81
CA ALA A 126 -0.84 15.17 -13.23
C ALA A 126 -2.11 14.58 -13.88
N ARG A 127 -3.17 14.24 -13.10
CA ARG A 127 -4.38 13.56 -13.57
C ARG A 127 -5.63 14.38 -13.32
N GLU A 128 -6.60 14.22 -14.21
CA GLU A 128 -7.97 14.69 -14.00
C GLU A 128 -8.70 13.79 -12.99
N LEU A 129 -9.70 14.34 -12.30
CA LEU A 129 -10.44 13.64 -11.25
C LEU A 129 -11.10 12.34 -11.76
N ASP A 130 -11.77 12.39 -12.90
CA ASP A 130 -12.48 11.24 -13.46
C ASP A 130 -11.52 10.09 -13.82
N VAL A 131 -10.35 10.42 -14.39
CA VAL A 131 -9.29 9.46 -14.71
C VAL A 131 -8.76 8.84 -13.42
N PHE A 132 -8.45 9.66 -12.41
CA PHE A 132 -7.98 9.18 -11.11
C PHE A 132 -8.98 8.23 -10.45
N LEU A 133 -10.27 8.58 -10.42
CA LEU A 133 -11.30 7.77 -9.78
C LEU A 133 -11.50 6.43 -10.48
N SER A 134 -11.33 6.39 -11.81
CA SER A 134 -11.44 5.15 -12.60
C SER A 134 -10.20 4.26 -12.50
N GLU A 135 -9.02 4.84 -12.25
CA GLU A 135 -7.72 4.15 -12.31
C GLU A 135 -6.98 4.07 -10.95
N LYS A 136 -7.69 4.05 -9.83
CA LYS A 136 -7.06 4.00 -8.48
C LYS A 136 -6.02 2.90 -8.33
N GLY A 137 -6.24 1.75 -8.95
CA GLY A 137 -5.29 0.64 -8.93
C GLY A 137 -3.99 0.92 -9.70
N ALA A 138 -4.06 1.69 -10.78
CA ALA A 138 -2.89 2.13 -11.53
C ALA A 138 -2.07 3.14 -10.73
N VAL A 139 -2.74 4.08 -10.07
CA VAL A 139 -2.11 5.07 -9.19
C VAL A 139 -1.41 4.40 -8.00
N SER A 140 -2.02 3.39 -7.38
CA SER A 140 -1.38 2.62 -6.29
C SER A 140 -0.11 1.91 -6.76
N ARG A 141 -0.12 1.34 -7.97
CA ARG A 141 1.07 0.69 -8.56
C ARG A 141 2.16 1.70 -8.85
N GLU A 142 1.84 2.80 -9.49
CA GLU A 142 2.79 3.87 -9.81
C GLU A 142 3.42 4.47 -8.56
N LEU A 143 2.63 4.69 -7.50
CA LEU A 143 3.15 5.11 -6.21
C LEU A 143 4.11 4.07 -5.62
N GLY A 144 3.75 2.79 -5.70
CA GLY A 144 4.61 1.69 -5.25
C GLY A 144 5.91 1.61 -6.04
N ASP A 145 5.86 1.71 -7.35
CA ASP A 145 7.03 1.66 -8.22
C ASP A 145 7.95 2.87 -8.01
N GLY A 146 7.39 4.06 -7.86
CA GLY A 146 8.16 5.27 -7.55
C GLY A 146 8.83 5.24 -6.17
N LEU A 147 8.22 4.55 -5.20
CA LEU A 147 8.81 4.40 -3.87
C LEU A 147 9.92 3.34 -3.81
N LYS A 148 9.91 2.32 -4.68
CA LYS A 148 10.84 1.18 -4.64
C LYS A 148 12.30 1.62 -4.68
N GLU A 149 12.66 2.43 -5.66
CA GLU A 149 14.05 2.88 -5.84
C GLU A 149 14.58 3.59 -4.59
N ARG A 150 13.78 4.49 -4.04
CA ARG A 150 14.16 5.22 -2.84
C ARG A 150 14.20 4.32 -1.60
N ALA A 151 13.25 3.41 -1.48
CA ALA A 151 13.20 2.43 -0.39
C ALA A 151 14.44 1.51 -0.42
N GLU A 152 14.84 1.02 -1.59
CA GLU A 152 16.04 0.19 -1.76
C GLU A 152 17.32 0.93 -1.35
N GLN A 153 17.45 2.22 -1.66
CA GLN A 153 18.56 3.05 -1.19
C GLN A 153 18.63 3.12 0.34
N LEU A 154 17.46 3.15 0.99
CA LEU A 154 17.34 3.16 2.45
C LEU A 154 17.45 1.76 3.09
N GLY A 155 17.65 0.71 2.30
CA GLY A 155 17.66 -0.67 2.79
C GLY A 155 16.28 -1.21 3.17
N LEU A 156 15.22 -0.72 2.53
CA LEU A 156 13.83 -1.13 2.73
C LEU A 156 13.28 -1.84 1.51
N ALA A 157 12.28 -2.69 1.71
CA ALA A 157 11.44 -3.22 0.65
C ALA A 157 10.00 -2.78 0.87
N ILE A 158 9.36 -2.26 -0.18
CA ILE A 158 7.94 -1.97 -0.19
C ILE A 158 7.20 -3.26 -0.51
N THR A 159 6.33 -3.71 0.41
CA THR A 159 5.53 -4.92 0.25
C THR A 159 4.21 -4.63 -0.43
N SER A 160 3.52 -3.56 -0.03
CA SER A 160 2.27 -3.15 -0.65
C SER A 160 2.02 -1.65 -0.52
N VAL A 161 1.29 -1.11 -1.50
CA VAL A 161 0.81 0.27 -1.48
C VAL A 161 -0.66 0.27 -1.87
N GLY A 162 -1.48 1.00 -1.12
CA GLY A 162 -2.91 1.11 -1.37
C GLY A 162 -3.45 2.50 -1.11
N ILE A 163 -4.34 2.96 -1.99
CA ILE A 163 -5.19 4.13 -1.73
C ILE A 163 -6.40 3.63 -0.95
N ARG A 164 -6.56 4.11 0.28
CA ARG A 164 -7.61 3.66 1.18
C ARG A 164 -8.91 4.43 0.96
N ASP A 165 -8.85 5.74 1.08
CA ASP A 165 -10.02 6.60 0.98
C ASP A 165 -9.73 7.81 0.08
N VAL A 166 -10.76 8.21 -0.68
CA VAL A 166 -10.79 9.44 -1.46
C VAL A 166 -12.01 10.23 -1.04
N ILE A 167 -11.76 11.38 -0.44
CA ILE A 167 -12.81 12.25 0.10
C ILE A 167 -12.89 13.49 -0.79
N LEU A 168 -14.04 13.69 -1.39
CA LEU A 168 -14.37 14.87 -2.20
C LEU A 168 -15.07 15.92 -1.35
N PRO A 169 -14.92 17.22 -1.65
CA PRO A 169 -15.75 18.28 -1.09
C PRO A 169 -17.23 17.99 -1.34
N GLY A 170 -18.11 18.38 -0.39
CA GLY A 170 -19.54 18.09 -0.44
C GLY A 170 -20.21 18.52 -1.74
N GLU A 171 -19.96 19.76 -2.19
CA GLU A 171 -20.49 20.32 -3.44
C GLU A 171 -20.08 19.49 -4.67
N MET A 172 -18.82 19.06 -4.73
CA MET A 172 -18.31 18.23 -5.83
C MET A 172 -18.94 16.84 -5.83
N LYS A 173 -19.15 16.25 -4.64
CA LYS A 173 -19.83 14.96 -4.48
C LYS A 173 -21.27 15.04 -4.98
N GLU A 174 -22.00 16.11 -4.65
CA GLU A 174 -23.36 16.32 -5.13
C GLU A 174 -23.42 16.49 -6.65
N LEU A 175 -22.49 17.27 -7.21
CA LEU A 175 -22.40 17.46 -8.66
C LEU A 175 -22.15 16.14 -9.38
N MET A 176 -21.21 15.33 -8.90
CA MET A 176 -20.89 14.02 -9.48
C MET A 176 -22.07 13.05 -9.35
N ASN A 177 -22.82 13.08 -8.25
CA ASN A 177 -24.02 12.27 -8.09
C ASN A 177 -25.07 12.64 -9.15
N ARG A 178 -25.34 13.92 -9.36
CA ARG A 178 -26.28 14.40 -10.41
C ARG A 178 -25.86 13.95 -11.82
N VAL A 179 -24.55 14.08 -12.14
CA VAL A 179 -24.03 13.62 -13.43
C VAL A 179 -24.20 12.11 -13.59
N THR A 180 -23.94 11.34 -12.54
CA THR A 180 -24.08 9.87 -12.53
C THR A 180 -25.53 9.46 -12.68
N GLU A 181 -26.46 10.13 -11.98
CA GLU A 181 -27.92 9.90 -12.10
C GLU A 181 -28.41 10.19 -13.51
N ALA A 182 -27.99 11.33 -14.09
CA ALA A 182 -28.35 11.69 -15.46
C ALA A 182 -27.83 10.67 -16.49
N LYS A 183 -26.59 10.21 -16.35
CA LYS A 183 -26.02 9.16 -17.22
C LYS A 183 -26.80 7.85 -17.10
N LYS A 184 -27.11 7.39 -15.89
CA LYS A 184 -27.87 6.15 -15.65
C LYS A 184 -29.31 6.26 -16.18
N ALA A 185 -29.96 7.42 -16.01
CA ALA A 185 -31.25 7.65 -16.57
C ALA A 185 -31.27 7.62 -18.10
N ALA A 186 -30.24 8.22 -18.75
CA ALA A 186 -30.07 8.16 -20.19
C ALA A 186 -29.84 6.73 -20.71
N GLU A 187 -29.00 5.96 -20.03
CA GLU A 187 -28.76 4.53 -20.35
C GLU A 187 -30.03 3.69 -20.20
N ALA A 188 -30.76 3.87 -19.11
CA ALA A 188 -32.04 3.18 -18.90
C ALA A 188 -33.06 3.48 -19.99
N ASN A 189 -33.18 4.77 -20.39
CA ASN A 189 -34.05 5.18 -21.49
C ASN A 189 -33.61 4.57 -22.83
N LEU A 190 -32.31 4.49 -23.10
CA LEU A 190 -31.79 3.86 -24.31
C LEU A 190 -32.11 2.36 -24.36
N ILE A 191 -31.95 1.65 -23.24
CA ILE A 191 -32.30 0.24 -23.12
C ILE A 191 -33.81 0.05 -23.35
N ALA A 192 -34.66 0.84 -22.66
CA ALA A 192 -36.12 0.77 -22.81
C ALA A 192 -36.55 0.96 -24.28
N ARG A 193 -36.02 1.95 -24.98
CA ARG A 193 -36.31 2.20 -26.40
C ARG A 193 -35.83 1.07 -27.31
N ARG A 194 -34.66 0.47 -27.02
CA ARG A 194 -34.17 -0.70 -27.77
C ARG A 194 -35.10 -1.91 -27.59
N GLU A 195 -35.55 -2.18 -26.37
CA GLU A 195 -36.47 -3.27 -26.07
C GLU A 195 -37.85 -3.04 -26.72
N GLU A 196 -38.39 -1.83 -26.68
CA GLU A 196 -39.62 -1.45 -27.36
C GLU A 196 -39.51 -1.66 -28.87
N THR A 197 -38.41 -1.21 -29.47
CA THR A 197 -38.14 -1.40 -30.90
C THR A 197 -38.02 -2.90 -31.25
N ALA A 198 -37.38 -3.70 -30.42
CA ALA A 198 -37.22 -5.14 -30.59
C ALA A 198 -38.59 -5.83 -30.49
N ALA A 199 -39.41 -5.44 -29.51
CA ALA A 199 -40.80 -5.95 -29.35
C ALA A 199 -41.68 -5.63 -30.55
N MET A 200 -41.63 -4.38 -31.04
CA MET A 200 -42.38 -3.99 -32.26
C MET A 200 -41.92 -4.77 -33.50
N ARG A 201 -40.62 -4.97 -33.68
CA ARG A 201 -40.10 -5.80 -34.80
C ARG A 201 -40.58 -7.26 -34.69
N SER A 202 -40.56 -7.83 -33.48
CA SER A 202 -41.02 -9.18 -33.21
C SER A 202 -42.52 -9.31 -33.54
N GLN A 203 -43.34 -8.34 -33.11
CA GLN A 203 -44.76 -8.29 -33.41
C GLN A 203 -45.04 -8.17 -34.93
N ALA A 204 -44.31 -7.27 -35.61
CA ALA A 204 -44.43 -7.12 -37.06
C ALA A 204 -44.02 -8.41 -37.84
N ASN A 205 -42.96 -9.08 -37.41
CA ASN A 205 -42.55 -10.36 -37.97
C ASN A 205 -43.62 -11.45 -37.74
N THR A 206 -44.17 -11.50 -36.52
CA THR A 206 -45.23 -12.44 -36.18
C THR A 206 -46.49 -12.18 -37.03
N ALA A 207 -46.89 -10.93 -37.18
CA ALA A 207 -48.01 -10.54 -38.02
C ALA A 207 -47.81 -10.93 -39.49
N ARG A 208 -46.58 -10.73 -40.00
CA ARG A 208 -46.23 -11.13 -41.38
C ARG A 208 -46.29 -12.65 -41.59
N LEU A 209 -45.75 -13.43 -40.64
CA LEU A 209 -45.80 -14.91 -40.68
C LEU A 209 -47.23 -15.44 -40.62
N LEU A 210 -48.11 -14.80 -39.83
CA LEU A 210 -49.51 -15.15 -39.76
C LEU A 210 -50.27 -14.78 -41.05
N ALA A 211 -49.97 -13.66 -41.68
CA ALA A 211 -50.53 -13.25 -42.95
C ALA A 211 -50.10 -14.15 -44.11
N GLU A 212 -48.85 -14.64 -44.14
CA GLU A 212 -48.30 -15.54 -45.12
C GLU A 212 -48.80 -17.02 -45.00
N ASN A 213 -49.31 -17.41 -43.78
CA ASN A 213 -49.74 -18.78 -43.48
C ASN A 213 -51.15 -18.79 -42.77
N PRO A 214 -52.26 -18.82 -43.54
CA PRO A 214 -53.61 -18.82 -42.99
C PRO A 214 -53.91 -19.98 -42.06
N THR A 215 -53.20 -21.12 -42.19
CA THR A 215 -53.34 -22.30 -41.32
C THR A 215 -52.86 -22.04 -39.89
N LEU A 216 -51.82 -21.19 -39.70
CA LEU A 216 -51.30 -20.78 -38.37
C LEU A 216 -52.26 -19.82 -37.65
N MET A 217 -53.06 -19.07 -38.40
CA MET A 217 -54.06 -18.17 -37.83
C MET A 217 -55.20 -18.95 -37.14
N ARG A 218 -55.64 -20.06 -37.74
CA ARG A 218 -56.69 -20.97 -37.20
C ARG A 218 -56.23 -21.73 -35.94
N LEU A 219 -54.94 -22.03 -35.81
CA LEU A 219 -54.35 -22.69 -34.64
C LEU A 219 -54.22 -21.77 -33.42
N ARG A 220 -54.27 -20.44 -33.59
CA ARG A 220 -54.20 -19.45 -32.50
C ARG A 220 -55.61 -19.08 -31.96
N GLU A 221 -56.67 -19.42 -32.69
CA GLU A 221 -58.09 -19.19 -32.28
C GLU A 221 -58.68 -20.38 -31.52
N LEU A 222 -57.94 -21.49 -31.41
CA LEU A 222 -58.26 -22.66 -30.57
C LEU A 222 -57.51 -22.56 -29.21
#